data_9516d424404ad50267c485d586808627
#
_entry.id   9516d424404ad50267c485d586808627
#
_cell.length_a   1.000
_cell.length_b   1.000
_cell.length_c   1.000
_cell.angle_alpha   90.00
_cell.angle_beta   90.00
_cell.angle_gamma   90.00
#
_symmetry.space_group_name_H-M   'P 1'
#
loop_
_entity.id
_entity.type
_entity.pdbx_description
1 polymer ?
#
loop_
_entity_poly.entity_id
_entity_poly.type
_entity_poly.pdbx_seq_one_letter_code
_entity_poly.pdbx_strand_id
1 'polypeptide(L)'
;ELALWNRDAGIDIDKDKGSWYKSIGQGMGAALNMASASNAYVLSDRGTWLSFKNKGDLQILVEGDKRLFNQYGVILVNPEKHPTVKKDLGQEFIDWLLSPEGQKAIANYKINGEQLFYPNADDPNA
;
A
#
# COMPACT_ATOMS: atom_id res chain seq x y z
N GLU A 1 -3.57 7.67 5.05
CA GLU A 1 -4.80 8.46 4.84
C GLU A 1 -5.04 9.46 5.97
N LEU A 2 -5.13 9.00 7.24
CA LEU A 2 -5.40 9.90 8.39
C LEU A 2 -4.39 11.05 8.50
N ALA A 3 -3.13 10.81 8.17
CA ALA A 3 -2.12 11.87 8.17
C ALA A 3 -2.40 12.96 7.12
N LEU A 4 -2.96 12.60 5.98
CA LEU A 4 -3.37 13.57 4.95
C LEU A 4 -4.52 14.42 5.45
N TRP A 5 -5.51 13.80 6.08
CA TRP A 5 -6.62 14.54 6.67
C TRP A 5 -6.16 15.50 7.77
N ASN A 6 -5.44 14.99 8.77
CA ASN A 6 -5.06 15.79 9.95
C ASN A 6 -4.03 16.86 9.64
N ARG A 7 -2.96 16.49 8.92
CA ARG A 7 -1.79 17.35 8.70
C ARG A 7 -1.98 18.30 7.52
N ASP A 8 -2.48 17.76 6.40
CA ASP A 8 -2.51 18.51 5.14
C ASP A 8 -3.84 19.20 4.90
N ALA A 9 -4.96 18.60 5.32
CA ALA A 9 -6.29 19.19 5.19
C ALA A 9 -6.79 19.88 6.46
N GLY A 10 -6.14 19.67 7.60
CA GLY A 10 -6.57 20.25 8.89
C GLY A 10 -7.89 19.69 9.42
N ILE A 11 -8.25 18.47 8.99
CA ILE A 11 -9.50 17.79 9.36
C ILE A 11 -9.21 16.66 10.34
N ASP A 12 -9.77 16.72 11.52
CA ASP A 12 -9.72 15.63 12.50
C ASP A 12 -10.85 14.64 12.21
N ILE A 13 -10.54 13.53 11.56
CA ILE A 13 -11.55 12.55 11.15
C ILE A 13 -12.37 12.02 12.33
N ASP A 14 -11.78 11.89 13.52
CA ASP A 14 -12.49 11.37 14.68
C ASP A 14 -13.57 12.34 15.18
N LYS A 15 -13.36 13.63 15.00
CA LYS A 15 -14.30 14.69 15.41
C LYS A 15 -15.19 15.16 14.27
N ASP A 16 -14.61 15.31 13.08
CA ASP A 16 -15.24 16.00 11.96
C ASP A 16 -15.93 15.06 10.97
N LYS A 17 -15.74 13.75 11.11
CA LYS A 17 -16.40 12.77 10.24
C LYS A 17 -17.91 12.84 10.36
N GLY A 18 -18.57 12.94 9.23
CA GLY A 18 -20.01 12.85 9.11
C GLY A 18 -20.39 11.76 8.11
N SER A 19 -21.55 11.86 7.51
CA SER A 19 -22.02 10.91 6.49
C SER A 19 -21.13 10.87 5.22
N TRP A 20 -20.29 11.85 5.03
CA TRP A 20 -19.37 11.97 3.89
C TRP A 20 -18.14 11.03 4.03
N TYR A 21 -17.73 10.68 5.26
CA TYR A 21 -16.59 9.81 5.51
C TYR A 21 -17.03 8.40 5.89
N LYS A 22 -16.54 7.40 5.16
CA LYS A 22 -16.90 6.00 5.38
C LYS A 22 -15.65 5.18 5.70
N SER A 23 -15.49 4.83 6.97
CA SER A 23 -14.49 3.84 7.39
C SER A 23 -15.09 2.45 7.26
N ILE A 24 -14.58 1.65 6.35
CA ILE A 24 -15.17 0.34 6.03
C ILE A 24 -14.59 -0.82 6.85
N GLY A 25 -13.49 -0.61 7.57
CA GLY A 25 -12.85 -1.64 8.40
C GLY A 25 -12.34 -2.87 7.62
N GLN A 26 -12.08 -2.72 6.33
CA GLN A 26 -11.65 -3.79 5.43
C GLN A 26 -10.47 -3.33 4.57
N GLY A 27 -9.90 -4.24 3.77
CA GLY A 27 -8.75 -3.95 2.92
C GLY A 27 -9.09 -3.10 1.70
N MET A 28 -8.05 -2.76 0.94
CA MET A 28 -8.10 -1.81 -0.18
C MET A 28 -9.04 -2.25 -1.31
N GLY A 29 -9.10 -3.54 -1.63
CA GLY A 29 -10.04 -4.05 -2.65
C GLY A 29 -11.50 -3.80 -2.30
N ALA A 30 -11.87 -3.96 -1.02
CA ALA A 30 -13.22 -3.65 -0.54
C ALA A 30 -13.49 -2.14 -0.56
N ALA A 31 -12.49 -1.31 -0.25
CA ALA A 31 -12.60 0.14 -0.35
C ALA A 31 -12.87 0.59 -1.79
N LEU A 32 -12.16 0.03 -2.76
CA LEU A 32 -12.39 0.30 -4.18
C LEU A 32 -13.78 -0.15 -4.65
N ASN A 33 -14.27 -1.31 -4.20
CA ASN A 33 -15.64 -1.76 -4.48
C ASN A 33 -16.69 -0.80 -3.93
N MET A 34 -16.51 -0.37 -2.69
CA MET A 34 -17.40 0.60 -2.05
C MET A 34 -17.41 1.93 -2.82
N ALA A 35 -16.23 2.44 -3.16
CA ALA A 35 -16.10 3.68 -3.91
C ALA A 35 -16.74 3.60 -5.29
N SER A 36 -16.51 2.50 -6.01
CA SER A 36 -17.13 2.26 -7.33
C SER A 36 -18.66 2.25 -7.24
N ALA A 37 -19.20 1.54 -6.24
CA ALA A 37 -20.66 1.44 -6.06
C ALA A 37 -21.31 2.73 -5.59
N SER A 38 -20.62 3.59 -4.84
CA SER A 38 -21.15 4.82 -4.27
C SER A 38 -20.68 6.10 -4.96
N ASN A 39 -19.93 5.98 -6.04
CA ASN A 39 -19.35 7.10 -6.79
C ASN A 39 -18.54 8.04 -5.88
N ALA A 40 -17.70 7.46 -5.04
CA ALA A 40 -16.94 8.15 -4.01
C ALA A 40 -15.46 8.28 -4.35
N TYR A 41 -14.77 9.21 -3.71
CA TYR A 41 -13.31 9.30 -3.72
C TYR A 41 -12.71 8.22 -2.81
N VAL A 42 -11.55 7.69 -3.18
CA VAL A 42 -10.84 6.67 -2.41
C VAL A 42 -9.34 6.82 -2.59
N LEU A 43 -8.59 6.60 -1.51
CA LEU A 43 -7.15 6.41 -1.57
C LEU A 43 -6.86 4.94 -1.82
N SER A 44 -5.99 4.63 -2.79
CA SER A 44 -5.63 3.25 -3.11
C SER A 44 -4.14 3.10 -3.35
N ASP A 45 -3.59 1.94 -3.00
CA ASP A 45 -2.29 1.51 -3.49
C ASP A 45 -2.38 1.14 -4.98
N ARG A 46 -1.27 1.32 -5.69
CA ARG A 46 -1.21 1.07 -7.15
C ARG A 46 -1.43 -0.39 -7.50
N GLY A 47 -0.86 -1.32 -6.74
CA GLY A 47 -0.99 -2.75 -7.01
C GLY A 47 -2.44 -3.21 -6.99
N THR A 48 -3.21 -2.82 -5.97
CA THR A 48 -4.64 -3.14 -5.88
C THR A 48 -5.43 -2.46 -7.00
N TRP A 49 -5.15 -1.19 -7.30
CA TRP A 49 -5.81 -0.48 -8.40
C TRP A 49 -5.61 -1.18 -9.75
N LEU A 50 -4.39 -1.58 -10.08
CA LEU A 50 -4.08 -2.22 -11.36
C LEU A 50 -4.74 -3.59 -11.51
N SER A 51 -4.86 -4.34 -10.43
CA SER A 51 -5.55 -5.64 -10.41
C SER A 51 -7.07 -5.55 -10.28
N PHE A 52 -7.59 -4.41 -9.87
CA PHE A 52 -9.02 -4.18 -9.64
C PHE A 52 -9.79 -4.11 -10.95
N LYS A 53 -10.83 -4.94 -11.09
CA LYS A 53 -11.58 -5.08 -12.34
C LYS A 53 -12.86 -4.26 -12.38
N ASN A 54 -13.50 -4.05 -11.23
CA ASN A 54 -14.80 -3.39 -11.12
C ASN A 54 -14.66 -1.87 -10.98
N LYS A 55 -13.88 -1.25 -11.87
CA LYS A 55 -13.55 0.18 -11.78
C LYS A 55 -14.77 1.10 -11.97
N GLY A 56 -15.75 0.68 -12.80
CA GLY A 56 -16.86 1.56 -13.16
C GLY A 56 -16.35 2.89 -13.70
N ASP A 57 -16.81 3.99 -13.13
CA ASP A 57 -16.39 5.34 -13.50
C ASP A 57 -15.17 5.84 -12.71
N LEU A 58 -14.57 4.98 -11.85
CA LEU A 58 -13.37 5.34 -11.12
C LEU A 58 -12.18 5.53 -12.06
N GLN A 59 -11.41 6.58 -11.81
CA GLN A 59 -10.17 6.88 -12.51
C GLN A 59 -9.16 7.51 -11.56
N ILE A 60 -7.88 7.42 -11.90
CA ILE A 60 -6.85 8.10 -11.11
C ILE A 60 -6.99 9.61 -11.33
N LEU A 61 -7.20 10.36 -10.23
CA LEU A 61 -7.30 11.82 -10.25
C LEU A 61 -6.01 12.48 -9.77
N VAL A 62 -5.30 11.85 -8.84
CA VAL A 62 -4.04 12.35 -8.27
C VAL A 62 -3.08 11.17 -8.09
N GLU A 63 -1.85 11.32 -8.57
CA GLU A 63 -0.75 10.38 -8.35
C GLU A 63 0.59 11.13 -8.35
N GLY A 64 1.66 10.49 -7.86
CA GLY A 64 3.02 11.04 -7.88
C GLY A 64 3.31 12.10 -6.81
N ASP A 65 2.35 12.46 -5.97
CA ASP A 65 2.60 13.36 -4.84
C ASP A 65 3.43 12.64 -3.77
N LYS A 66 4.47 13.32 -3.26
CA LYS A 66 5.37 12.75 -2.23
C LYS A 66 4.63 12.34 -0.96
N ARG A 67 3.51 12.99 -0.64
CA ARG A 67 2.66 12.64 0.50
C ARG A 67 1.95 11.30 0.34
N LEU A 68 1.86 10.79 -0.89
CA LEU A 68 1.26 9.48 -1.22
C LEU A 68 2.29 8.35 -1.19
N PHE A 69 3.54 8.62 -0.79
CA PHE A 69 4.58 7.59 -0.69
C PHE A 69 4.17 6.50 0.28
N ASN A 70 4.14 5.26 -0.22
CA ASN A 70 3.73 4.07 0.52
C ASN A 70 4.88 3.07 0.60
N GLN A 71 5.77 3.24 1.58
CA GLN A 71 6.93 2.37 1.80
C GLN A 71 6.50 1.02 2.38
N TYR A 72 6.99 -0.05 1.78
CA TYR A 72 6.87 -1.40 2.32
C TYR A 72 8.07 -1.74 3.19
N GLY A 73 7.80 -2.37 4.32
CA GLY A 73 8.83 -2.90 5.20
C GLY A 73 8.71 -4.41 5.33
N VAL A 74 9.83 -5.09 5.52
CA VAL A 74 9.88 -6.51 5.85
C VAL A 74 10.52 -6.67 7.23
N ILE A 75 9.88 -7.43 8.11
CA ILE A 75 10.28 -7.56 9.52
C ILE A 75 10.30 -9.05 9.88
N LEU A 76 11.43 -9.53 10.40
CA LEU A 76 11.49 -10.85 11.01
C LEU A 76 10.77 -10.85 12.36
N VAL A 77 9.86 -11.78 12.56
CA VAL A 77 9.20 -11.97 13.86
C VAL A 77 10.25 -12.37 14.90
N ASN A 78 10.21 -11.74 16.07
CA ASN A 78 11.21 -11.94 17.12
C ASN A 78 11.21 -13.40 17.63
N PRO A 79 12.32 -14.16 17.40
CA PRO A 79 12.38 -15.57 17.79
C PRO A 79 12.48 -15.78 19.31
N GLU A 80 12.93 -14.78 20.07
CA GLU A 80 12.96 -14.86 21.53
C GLU A 80 11.55 -14.83 22.12
N LYS A 81 10.65 -14.06 21.51
CA LYS A 81 9.24 -13.99 21.93
C LYS A 81 8.41 -15.11 21.31
N HIS A 82 8.80 -15.62 20.16
CA HIS A 82 8.09 -16.63 19.39
C HIS A 82 9.04 -17.77 18.99
N PRO A 83 9.33 -18.72 19.87
CA PRO A 83 10.36 -19.76 19.62
C PRO A 83 10.09 -20.68 18.43
N THR A 84 8.86 -20.71 17.92
CA THR A 84 8.49 -21.53 16.74
C THR A 84 8.80 -20.86 15.40
N VAL A 85 9.27 -19.62 15.43
CA VAL A 85 9.63 -18.87 14.22
C VAL A 85 10.82 -19.53 13.52
N LYS A 86 10.69 -19.70 12.22
CA LYS A 86 11.76 -20.22 11.35
C LYS A 86 12.73 -19.08 11.01
N LYS A 87 13.51 -18.68 12.00
CA LYS A 87 14.39 -17.50 11.96
C LYS A 87 15.30 -17.52 10.74
N ASP A 88 16.00 -18.63 10.50
CA ASP A 88 17.03 -18.69 9.44
C ASP A 88 16.38 -18.58 8.05
N LEU A 89 15.27 -19.28 7.82
CA LEU A 89 14.54 -19.19 6.56
C LEU A 89 13.88 -17.81 6.37
N GLY A 90 13.37 -17.20 7.43
CA GLY A 90 12.84 -15.85 7.40
C GLY A 90 13.89 -14.82 7.04
N GLN A 91 15.09 -14.95 7.62
CA GLN A 91 16.22 -14.07 7.30
C GLN A 91 16.71 -14.26 5.87
N GLU A 92 16.82 -15.50 5.41
CA GLU A 92 17.19 -15.80 4.02
C GLU A 92 16.22 -15.16 3.02
N PHE A 93 14.92 -15.20 3.31
CA PHE A 93 13.92 -14.54 2.48
C PHE A 93 14.07 -13.01 2.48
N ILE A 94 14.32 -12.41 3.65
CA ILE A 94 14.57 -10.97 3.76
C ILE A 94 15.81 -10.57 2.95
N ASP A 95 16.90 -11.33 3.11
CA ASP A 95 18.15 -11.07 2.40
C ASP A 95 17.96 -11.17 0.89
N TRP A 96 17.20 -12.15 0.42
CA TRP A 96 16.86 -12.26 -1.00
C TRP A 96 16.01 -11.07 -1.48
N LEU A 97 14.98 -10.66 -0.72
CA LEU A 97 14.16 -9.50 -1.10
C LEU A 97 14.99 -8.24 -1.28
N LEU A 98 15.99 -8.03 -0.43
CA LEU A 98 16.87 -6.86 -0.46
C LEU A 98 18.03 -7.02 -1.47
N SER A 99 18.25 -8.21 -2.00
CA SER A 99 19.30 -8.47 -2.99
C SER A 99 18.98 -7.83 -4.35
N PRO A 100 19.99 -7.60 -5.21
CA PRO A 100 19.76 -7.13 -6.58
C PRO A 100 18.80 -8.02 -7.37
N GLU A 101 18.82 -9.33 -7.15
CA GLU A 101 17.92 -10.28 -7.79
C GLU A 101 16.47 -10.09 -7.32
N GLY A 102 16.24 -10.03 -6.01
CA GLY A 102 14.91 -9.78 -5.43
C GLY A 102 14.33 -8.43 -5.84
N GLN A 103 15.16 -7.38 -5.81
CA GLN A 103 14.76 -6.04 -6.25
C GLN A 103 14.39 -6.01 -7.74
N LYS A 104 15.13 -6.72 -8.58
CA LYS A 104 14.82 -6.88 -10.00
C LYS A 104 13.52 -7.66 -10.23
N ALA A 105 13.28 -8.70 -9.45
CA ALA A 105 12.03 -9.47 -9.51
C ALA A 105 10.82 -8.58 -9.18
N ILE A 106 10.94 -7.75 -8.14
CA ILE A 106 9.90 -6.77 -7.77
C ILE A 106 9.66 -5.77 -8.91
N ALA A 107 10.72 -5.20 -9.48
CA ALA A 107 10.61 -4.21 -10.55
C ALA A 107 9.99 -4.78 -11.83
N ASN A 108 10.26 -6.04 -12.12
CA ASN A 108 9.82 -6.70 -13.36
C ASN A 108 8.38 -7.24 -13.29
N TYR A 109 7.80 -7.31 -12.10
CA TYR A 109 6.41 -7.75 -11.98
C TYR A 109 5.44 -6.68 -12.47
N LYS A 110 4.66 -7.04 -13.48
CA LYS A 110 3.75 -6.10 -14.16
C LYS A 110 2.37 -6.73 -14.36
N ILE A 111 1.37 -5.88 -14.37
CA ILE A 111 0.01 -6.24 -14.80
C ILE A 111 -0.33 -5.37 -16.01
N ASN A 112 -0.68 -5.99 -17.12
CA ASN A 112 -0.98 -5.31 -18.40
C ASN A 112 0.14 -4.34 -18.84
N GLY A 113 1.39 -4.69 -18.58
CA GLY A 113 2.55 -3.86 -18.90
C GLY A 113 2.86 -2.75 -17.91
N GLU A 114 2.05 -2.57 -16.89
CA GLU A 114 2.25 -1.53 -15.87
C GLU A 114 2.94 -2.10 -14.62
N GLN A 115 3.94 -1.39 -14.13
CA GLN A 115 4.71 -1.75 -12.93
C GLN A 115 3.90 -1.47 -11.66
N LEU A 116 3.87 -2.43 -10.71
CA LEU A 116 3.11 -2.31 -9.47
C LEU A 116 3.92 -1.70 -8.33
N PHE A 117 5.19 -2.14 -8.19
CA PHE A 117 6.07 -1.78 -7.10
C PHE A 117 7.40 -1.26 -7.63
N TYR A 118 7.99 -0.32 -6.92
CA TYR A 118 9.23 0.36 -7.29
C TYR A 118 10.28 0.06 -6.22
N PRO A 119 11.24 -0.84 -6.49
CA PRO A 119 12.26 -1.22 -5.50
C PRO A 119 13.16 -0.04 -5.15
N ASN A 120 13.49 0.08 -3.87
CA ASN A 120 14.32 1.15 -3.34
C ASN A 120 15.16 0.72 -2.13
N ALA A 121 15.50 -0.58 -2.03
CA ALA A 121 16.27 -1.13 -0.91
C ALA A 121 17.66 -0.51 -0.74
N ASP A 122 18.23 0.02 -1.81
CA ASP A 122 19.53 0.70 -1.86
C ASP A 122 19.45 2.23 -1.71
N ASP A 123 18.25 2.79 -1.61
CA ASP A 123 18.06 4.22 -1.38
C ASP A 123 18.19 4.54 0.12
N PRO A 124 19.22 5.31 0.54
CA PRO A 124 19.42 5.65 1.95
C PRO A 124 18.33 6.55 2.52
N ASN A 125 17.46 7.11 1.67
CA ASN A 125 16.34 7.98 2.08
C ASN A 125 14.98 7.27 2.04
N ALA A 126 15.00 5.97 1.74
CA ALA A 126 13.76 5.18 1.68
C ALA A 126 13.21 4.82 3.07
#